data_5188cc24caa14e0e4cb8c399402fb7eb
#
_entry.id   5188cc24caa14e0e4cb8c399402fb7eb
#
_cell.length_a   1.000
_cell.length_b   1.000
_cell.length_c   1.000
_cell.angle_alpha   90.00
_cell.angle_beta   90.00
_cell.angle_gamma   90.00
#
_symmetry.space_group_name_H-M   'P 1'
#
loop_
_entity.id
_entity.type
_entity.pdbx_description
1 polymer ?
#
loop_
_entity_poly.entity_id
_entity_poly.type
_entity_poly.pdbx_seq_one_letter_code
_entity_poly.pdbx_strand_id
1 'polypeptide(L)'
;MQFRATLAIITLTVSPTMVVGAEFDNWEGEGEAGVLVTSGNTEETNINGRLGLLHEVSEWRNTGDFRSTYSETDDTTTAEKYSAEVQSDYKFEGSQYLFVRGAYEDDRFSGYDFQSSLTTGYGNRVWQRGKRSFLDLSVGGGYRFNRLEEPEADGNQEEEEAIARLAGKFDYALS
;
A
#
# COMPACT_ATOMS: atom_id res chain seq x y z
N MET A 1 8.71 -23.47 42.51
CA MET A 1 9.08 -24.02 41.20
C MET A 1 8.81 -22.91 40.18
N GLN A 2 9.84 -22.19 39.78
CA GLN A 2 9.67 -21.06 38.86
C GLN A 2 9.80 -21.58 37.43
N PHE A 3 8.72 -21.62 36.67
CA PHE A 3 8.76 -21.81 35.24
C PHE A 3 9.31 -20.57 34.57
N ARG A 4 10.51 -20.65 34.02
CA ARG A 4 11.04 -19.64 33.11
C ARG A 4 10.43 -19.92 31.74
N ALA A 5 9.46 -19.10 31.34
CA ALA A 5 8.98 -19.09 29.97
C ALA A 5 10.12 -18.62 29.05
N THR A 6 10.50 -19.48 28.12
CA THR A 6 11.49 -19.15 27.08
C THR A 6 10.72 -18.49 25.94
N LEU A 7 10.90 -17.18 25.78
CA LEU A 7 10.37 -16.43 24.66
C LEU A 7 11.11 -16.90 23.39
N ALA A 8 10.44 -17.61 22.51
CA ALA A 8 10.97 -17.91 21.18
C ALA A 8 10.41 -16.91 20.17
N ILE A 9 11.20 -15.91 19.82
CA ILE A 9 10.90 -14.99 18.72
C ILE A 9 11.40 -15.68 17.44
N ILE A 10 10.49 -16.19 16.65
CA ILE A 10 10.82 -16.68 15.30
C ILE A 10 10.51 -15.56 14.32
N THR A 11 11.52 -14.79 13.97
CA THR A 11 11.41 -13.81 12.87
C THR A 11 11.83 -14.50 11.58
N LEU A 12 10.85 -14.93 10.78
CA LEU A 12 11.10 -15.47 9.45
C LEU A 12 11.03 -14.29 8.46
N THR A 13 12.15 -13.65 8.18
CA THR A 13 12.25 -12.72 7.07
C THR A 13 12.54 -13.50 5.79
N VAL A 14 11.52 -13.77 5.02
CA VAL A 14 11.68 -14.27 3.64
C VAL A 14 11.84 -13.05 2.75
N SER A 15 13.06 -12.78 2.31
CA SER A 15 13.31 -11.85 1.20
C SER A 15 13.20 -12.66 -0.10
N PRO A 16 12.08 -12.64 -0.82
CA PRO A 16 12.01 -13.29 -2.10
C PRO A 16 12.80 -12.42 -3.09
N THR A 17 14.01 -12.85 -3.41
CA THR A 17 14.65 -12.40 -4.63
C THR A 17 13.93 -13.14 -5.77
N MET A 18 12.79 -12.61 -6.24
CA MET A 18 12.23 -13.05 -7.49
C MET A 18 13.17 -12.59 -8.59
N VAL A 19 14.07 -13.48 -8.99
CA VAL A 19 14.70 -13.41 -10.30
C VAL A 19 13.62 -13.82 -11.31
N VAL A 20 12.78 -12.88 -11.72
CA VAL A 20 11.93 -13.07 -12.90
C VAL A 20 12.85 -12.97 -14.10
N GLY A 21 12.88 -14.03 -14.90
CA GLY A 21 13.76 -14.15 -16.05
C GLY A 21 13.64 -13.00 -17.05
N ALA A 22 14.67 -12.84 -17.85
CA ALA A 22 15.07 -11.75 -18.73
C ALA A 22 14.11 -11.31 -19.87
N GLU A 23 12.81 -11.51 -19.74
CA GLU A 23 11.81 -11.11 -20.76
C GLU A 23 10.88 -9.96 -20.34
N PHE A 24 11.08 -9.38 -19.15
CA PHE A 24 10.32 -8.22 -18.69
C PHE A 24 11.22 -6.98 -18.59
N ASP A 25 11.78 -6.57 -19.73
CA ASP A 25 12.36 -5.24 -19.86
C ASP A 25 11.30 -4.21 -19.42
N ASN A 26 11.61 -3.36 -18.45
CA ASN A 26 10.77 -2.30 -17.89
C ASN A 26 9.80 -2.69 -16.74
N TRP A 27 9.89 -3.90 -16.19
CA TRP A 27 9.16 -4.26 -14.98
C TRP A 27 10.10 -4.40 -13.79
N GLU A 28 9.70 -3.80 -12.67
CA GLU A 28 10.34 -3.98 -11.37
C GLU A 28 9.29 -4.46 -10.37
N GLY A 29 9.63 -5.43 -9.54
CA GLY A 29 8.75 -5.96 -8.53
C GLY A 29 9.46 -6.09 -7.19
N GLU A 30 8.78 -5.75 -6.11
CA GLU A 30 9.23 -5.97 -4.74
C GLU A 30 8.16 -6.70 -3.95
N GLY A 31 8.56 -7.64 -3.11
CA GLY A 31 7.66 -8.37 -2.25
C GLY A 31 8.24 -8.49 -0.86
N GLU A 32 7.41 -8.28 0.14
CA GLU A 32 7.76 -8.41 1.55
C GLU A 32 6.70 -9.29 2.23
N ALA A 33 7.14 -10.19 3.09
CA ALA A 33 6.27 -10.96 3.95
C ALA A 33 6.90 -11.08 5.33
N GLY A 34 6.09 -10.93 6.37
CA GLY A 34 6.54 -11.05 7.76
C GLY A 34 5.52 -11.82 8.59
N VAL A 35 6.01 -12.67 9.48
CA VAL A 35 5.22 -13.39 10.48
C VAL A 35 5.91 -13.19 11.82
N LEU A 36 5.15 -12.74 12.82
CA LEU A 36 5.58 -12.66 14.21
C LEU A 36 4.61 -13.48 15.05
N VAL A 37 5.15 -14.42 15.81
CA VAL A 37 4.37 -15.21 16.77
C VAL A 37 4.99 -15.03 18.14
N THR A 38 4.20 -14.60 19.09
CA THR A 38 4.59 -14.45 20.50
C THR A 38 3.74 -15.40 21.33
N SER A 39 4.38 -16.19 22.19
CA SER A 39 3.69 -17.05 23.13
C SER A 39 4.15 -16.80 24.57
N GLY A 40 3.20 -16.79 25.51
CA GLY A 40 3.45 -16.49 26.93
C GLY A 40 2.16 -16.43 27.71
N ASN A 41 1.98 -15.42 28.50
CA ASN A 41 0.70 -15.16 29.18
C ASN A 41 -0.38 -14.61 28.22
N THR A 42 0.05 -14.10 27.08
CA THR A 42 -0.77 -13.66 25.93
C THR A 42 -0.15 -14.26 24.70
N GLU A 43 -0.97 -14.84 23.83
CA GLU A 43 -0.56 -15.35 22.54
C GLU A 43 -0.89 -14.32 21.46
N GLU A 44 0.09 -13.99 20.62
CA GLU A 44 -0.09 -13.00 19.57
C GLU A 44 0.51 -13.50 18.26
N THR A 45 -0.26 -13.40 17.19
CA THR A 45 0.18 -13.70 15.83
C THR A 45 -0.05 -12.49 14.94
N ASN A 46 1.01 -12.02 14.26
CA ASN A 46 0.95 -10.94 13.29
C ASN A 46 1.50 -11.43 11.96
N ILE A 47 0.72 -11.24 10.89
CA ILE A 47 1.10 -11.57 9.51
C ILE A 47 0.96 -10.32 8.66
N ASN A 48 2.02 -9.98 7.95
CA ASN A 48 2.04 -8.83 7.03
C ASN A 48 2.56 -9.25 5.67
N GLY A 49 1.96 -8.75 4.63
CA GLY A 49 2.40 -8.94 3.26
C GLY A 49 2.34 -7.64 2.46
N ARG A 50 3.30 -7.45 1.56
CA ARG A 50 3.31 -6.36 0.58
C ARG A 50 3.83 -6.85 -0.75
N LEU A 51 3.20 -6.40 -1.82
CA LEU A 51 3.66 -6.59 -3.19
C LEU A 51 3.62 -5.25 -3.91
N GLY A 52 4.77 -4.79 -4.38
CA GLY A 52 4.93 -3.59 -5.19
C GLY A 52 5.30 -3.96 -6.62
N LEU A 53 4.71 -3.30 -7.60
CA LEU A 53 4.98 -3.46 -9.02
C LEU A 53 5.22 -2.09 -9.65
N LEU A 54 6.23 -2.01 -10.51
CA LEU A 54 6.52 -0.85 -11.35
C LEU A 54 6.72 -1.31 -12.78
N HIS A 55 6.02 -0.66 -13.70
CA HIS A 55 6.25 -0.80 -15.12
C HIS A 55 6.51 0.59 -15.72
N GLU A 56 7.69 0.82 -16.26
CA GLU A 56 8.08 2.12 -16.78
C GLU A 56 8.59 2.03 -18.22
N VAL A 57 7.94 2.74 -19.11
CA VAL A 57 8.34 2.97 -20.51
C VAL A 57 8.47 4.48 -20.77
N SER A 58 8.86 4.87 -22.00
CA SER A 58 9.20 6.27 -22.28
C SER A 58 8.14 7.30 -21.83
N GLU A 59 6.88 7.05 -22.13
CA GLU A 59 5.77 7.99 -21.85
C GLU A 59 4.87 7.54 -20.68
N TRP A 60 4.97 6.28 -20.24
CA TRP A 60 4.09 5.73 -19.23
C TRP A 60 4.87 5.19 -18.03
N ARG A 61 4.31 5.40 -16.85
CA ARG A 61 4.74 4.75 -15.61
C ARG A 61 3.50 4.21 -14.90
N ASN A 62 3.45 2.91 -14.72
CA ASN A 62 2.36 2.24 -14.02
C ASN A 62 2.90 1.65 -12.73
N THR A 63 2.23 1.91 -11.63
CA THR A 63 2.57 1.35 -10.32
C THR A 63 1.39 0.59 -9.74
N GLY A 64 1.69 -0.50 -9.05
CA GLY A 64 0.74 -1.26 -8.25
C GLY A 64 1.32 -1.49 -6.86
N ASP A 65 0.52 -1.39 -5.82
CA ASP A 65 0.90 -1.70 -4.45
C ASP A 65 -0.26 -2.47 -3.80
N PHE A 66 0.04 -3.64 -3.27
CA PHE A 66 -0.91 -4.46 -2.53
C PHE A 66 -0.35 -4.73 -1.14
N ARG A 67 -1.18 -4.61 -0.12
CA ARG A 67 -0.83 -4.89 1.26
C ARG A 67 -1.89 -5.72 1.95
N SER A 68 -1.43 -6.60 2.82
CA SER A 68 -2.28 -7.35 3.72
C SER A 68 -1.72 -7.30 5.13
N THR A 69 -2.60 -7.16 6.11
CA THR A 69 -2.27 -7.22 7.53
C THR A 69 -3.29 -8.11 8.23
N TYR A 70 -2.80 -9.06 9.00
CA TYR A 70 -3.61 -9.89 9.89
C TYR A 70 -2.97 -9.93 11.26
N SER A 71 -3.76 -9.72 12.30
CA SER A 71 -3.33 -9.84 13.69
C SER A 71 -4.38 -10.56 14.52
N GLU A 72 -3.89 -11.43 15.40
CA GLU A 72 -4.71 -12.20 16.32
C GLU A 72 -4.06 -12.17 17.72
N THR A 73 -4.88 -12.02 18.74
CA THR A 73 -4.45 -12.04 20.15
C THR A 73 -5.40 -12.92 20.94
N ASP A 74 -4.86 -13.95 21.60
CA ASP A 74 -5.63 -14.90 22.40
C ASP A 74 -6.87 -15.46 21.64
N ASP A 75 -6.63 -16.03 20.45
CA ASP A 75 -7.65 -16.57 19.52
C ASP A 75 -8.70 -15.54 19.04
N THR A 76 -8.44 -14.26 19.23
CA THR A 76 -9.32 -13.19 18.77
C THR A 76 -8.62 -12.36 17.70
N THR A 77 -9.23 -12.26 16.50
CA THR A 77 -8.71 -11.39 15.43
C THR A 77 -8.81 -9.94 15.87
N THR A 78 -7.68 -9.22 15.84
CA THR A 78 -7.56 -7.83 16.27
C THR A 78 -7.27 -6.87 15.12
N ALA A 79 -6.78 -7.38 13.98
CA ALA A 79 -6.66 -6.63 12.74
C ALA A 79 -6.79 -7.56 11.54
N GLU A 80 -7.56 -7.15 10.55
CA GLU A 80 -7.68 -7.80 9.25
C GLU A 80 -7.92 -6.71 8.22
N LYS A 81 -6.90 -6.46 7.37
CA LYS A 81 -6.91 -5.35 6.44
C LYS A 81 -6.23 -5.74 5.13
N TYR A 82 -6.90 -5.41 4.04
CA TYR A 82 -6.38 -5.54 2.69
C TYR A 82 -6.44 -4.19 2.00
N SER A 83 -5.39 -3.82 1.27
CA SER A 83 -5.42 -2.63 0.45
C SER A 83 -4.73 -2.88 -0.89
N ALA A 84 -5.28 -2.26 -1.92
CA ALA A 84 -4.74 -2.28 -3.27
C ALA A 84 -4.75 -0.87 -3.86
N GLU A 85 -3.66 -0.49 -4.49
CA GLU A 85 -3.51 0.79 -5.17
C GLU A 85 -2.90 0.57 -6.55
N VAL A 86 -3.47 1.20 -7.56
CA VAL A 86 -2.90 1.27 -8.89
C VAL A 86 -2.86 2.71 -9.37
N GLN A 87 -1.75 3.11 -9.98
CA GLN A 87 -1.60 4.44 -10.55
C GLN A 87 -0.95 4.34 -11.93
N SER A 88 -1.50 5.07 -12.89
CA SER A 88 -0.95 5.23 -14.23
C SER A 88 -0.62 6.70 -14.47
N ASP A 89 0.64 6.97 -14.79
CA ASP A 89 1.17 8.30 -15.09
C ASP A 89 1.50 8.40 -16.57
N TYR A 90 0.93 9.37 -17.25
CA TYR A 90 1.35 9.78 -18.57
C TYR A 90 2.37 10.90 -18.46
N LYS A 91 3.62 10.61 -18.83
CA LYS A 91 4.74 11.56 -18.79
C LYS A 91 4.75 12.39 -20.08
N PHE A 92 4.82 13.67 -19.95
CA PHE A 92 5.00 14.60 -21.07
C PHE A 92 6.16 15.55 -20.76
N GLU A 93 6.34 16.60 -21.46
CA GLU A 93 7.53 17.46 -21.42
C GLU A 93 8.31 17.49 -20.10
N GLY A 94 9.57 17.05 -20.13
CA GLY A 94 10.50 17.13 -19.02
C GLY A 94 10.14 16.18 -17.88
N SER A 95 9.78 16.75 -16.73
CA SER A 95 9.53 16.01 -15.48
C SER A 95 8.05 16.00 -15.09
N GLN A 96 7.16 16.38 -15.98
CA GLN A 96 5.74 16.56 -15.75
C GLN A 96 4.96 15.31 -16.12
N TYR A 97 3.87 15.04 -15.41
CA TYR A 97 2.97 13.93 -15.72
C TYR A 97 1.53 14.21 -15.28
N LEU A 98 0.60 13.61 -16.00
CA LEU A 98 -0.79 13.46 -15.55
C LEU A 98 -0.96 12.07 -14.99
N PHE A 99 -1.74 11.93 -13.92
CA PHE A 99 -1.99 10.64 -13.32
C PHE A 99 -3.47 10.33 -13.20
N VAL A 100 -3.78 9.03 -13.24
CA VAL A 100 -5.03 8.44 -12.77
C VAL A 100 -4.67 7.38 -11.75
N ARG A 101 -5.31 7.41 -10.58
CA ARG A 101 -5.07 6.51 -9.46
C ARG A 101 -6.38 5.93 -8.96
N GLY A 102 -6.44 4.61 -8.85
CA GLY A 102 -7.47 3.87 -8.15
C GLY A 102 -6.92 3.29 -6.86
N ALA A 103 -7.69 3.34 -5.79
CA ALA A 103 -7.35 2.68 -4.54
C ALA A 103 -8.59 1.96 -3.98
N TYR A 104 -8.34 0.84 -3.32
CA TYR A 104 -9.32 0.01 -2.63
C TYR A 104 -8.78 -0.40 -1.27
N GLU A 105 -9.62 -0.37 -0.27
CA GLU A 105 -9.31 -0.78 1.09
C GLU A 105 -10.49 -1.51 1.70
N ASP A 106 -10.20 -2.65 2.30
CA ASP A 106 -11.11 -3.46 3.10
C ASP A 106 -10.42 -3.64 4.46
N ASP A 107 -11.01 -3.04 5.49
CA ASP A 107 -10.52 -3.07 6.87
C ASP A 107 -11.67 -3.42 7.79
N ARG A 108 -11.69 -4.67 8.23
CA ARG A 108 -12.75 -5.27 9.04
C ARG A 108 -13.06 -4.51 10.33
N PHE A 109 -12.16 -3.65 10.79
CA PHE A 109 -12.29 -2.89 12.03
C PHE A 109 -12.53 -1.40 11.79
N SER A 110 -12.75 -0.98 10.56
CA SER A 110 -12.97 0.42 10.19
C SER A 110 -14.43 0.86 10.28
N GLY A 111 -15.38 -0.08 10.36
CA GLY A 111 -16.81 0.19 10.26
C GLY A 111 -17.32 0.34 8.83
N TYR A 112 -16.45 0.07 7.85
CA TYR A 112 -16.80 0.03 6.43
C TYR A 112 -16.62 -1.38 5.87
N ASP A 113 -17.54 -1.83 5.03
CA ASP A 113 -17.38 -3.04 4.23
C ASP A 113 -16.19 -2.88 3.28
N PHE A 114 -16.10 -1.71 2.65
CA PHE A 114 -14.95 -1.30 1.85
C PHE A 114 -14.93 0.21 1.63
N GLN A 115 -13.75 0.71 1.30
CA GLN A 115 -13.54 2.07 0.82
C GLN A 115 -12.80 2.03 -0.51
N SER A 116 -13.27 2.78 -1.49
CA SER A 116 -12.60 2.89 -2.78
C SER A 116 -12.48 4.34 -3.19
N SER A 117 -11.47 4.67 -4.00
CA SER A 117 -11.32 6.02 -4.52
C SER A 117 -10.76 6.02 -5.93
N LEU A 118 -11.19 7.01 -6.71
CA LEU A 118 -10.64 7.33 -8.02
C LEU A 118 -10.19 8.78 -8.03
N THR A 119 -8.90 9.01 -8.30
CA THR A 119 -8.31 10.36 -8.35
C THR A 119 -7.56 10.58 -9.64
N THR A 120 -7.56 11.80 -10.12
CA THR A 120 -6.74 12.25 -11.24
C THR A 120 -6.07 13.56 -10.90
N GLY A 121 -4.97 13.85 -11.53
CA GLY A 121 -4.25 15.09 -11.25
C GLY A 121 -2.96 15.24 -12.04
N TYR A 122 -2.19 16.20 -11.60
CA TYR A 122 -0.93 16.61 -12.20
C TYR A 122 0.21 16.43 -11.19
N GLY A 123 1.34 15.98 -11.69
CA GLY A 123 2.56 15.86 -10.92
C GLY A 123 3.77 16.40 -11.66
N ASN A 124 4.78 16.76 -10.89
CA ASN A 124 6.05 17.24 -11.41
C ASN A 124 7.20 16.78 -10.53
N ARG A 125 8.25 16.25 -11.15
CA ARG A 125 9.54 15.99 -10.51
C ARG A 125 10.31 17.29 -10.41
N VAL A 126 10.14 17.99 -9.28
CA VAL A 126 10.69 19.33 -9.05
C VAL A 126 12.18 19.32 -8.76
N TRP A 127 12.72 18.17 -8.37
CA TRP A 127 14.16 18.00 -8.15
C TRP A 127 14.61 16.59 -8.51
N GLN A 128 15.77 16.48 -9.15
CA GLN A 128 16.40 15.20 -9.47
C GLN A 128 17.94 15.32 -9.42
N ARG A 129 18.58 14.35 -8.78
CA ARG A 129 20.03 14.20 -8.75
C ARG A 129 20.41 12.76 -9.06
N GLY A 130 20.84 12.53 -10.29
CA GLY A 130 21.10 11.18 -10.79
C GLY A 130 19.80 10.38 -11.01
N LYS A 131 19.90 9.06 -10.97
CA LYS A 131 18.73 8.17 -11.21
C LYS A 131 17.94 7.85 -9.95
N ARG A 132 18.55 7.96 -8.76
CA ARG A 132 18.00 7.47 -7.49
C ARG A 132 17.59 8.56 -6.49
N SER A 133 17.87 9.83 -6.79
CA SER A 133 17.52 10.90 -5.87
C SER A 133 16.60 11.88 -6.57
N PHE A 134 15.38 12.02 -6.06
CA PHE A 134 14.37 12.89 -6.66
C PHE A 134 13.34 13.37 -5.65
N LEU A 135 12.62 14.44 -6.00
CA LEU A 135 11.44 14.91 -5.31
C LEU A 135 10.31 15.09 -6.33
N ASP A 136 9.29 14.28 -6.21
CA ASP A 136 8.05 14.37 -6.99
C ASP A 136 6.98 15.05 -6.12
N LEU A 137 6.30 16.05 -6.66
CA LEU A 137 5.13 16.67 -6.04
C LEU A 137 3.93 16.48 -6.95
N SER A 138 2.77 16.17 -6.38
CA SER A 138 1.55 16.01 -7.15
C SER A 138 0.34 16.59 -6.43
N VAL A 139 -0.61 17.09 -7.23
CA VAL A 139 -1.89 17.62 -6.80
C VAL A 139 -2.99 17.03 -7.67
N GLY A 140 -4.12 16.71 -7.07
CA GLY A 140 -5.24 16.13 -7.80
C GLY A 140 -6.53 16.18 -7.02
N GLY A 141 -7.57 15.64 -7.62
CA GLY A 141 -8.87 15.50 -7.00
C GLY A 141 -9.60 14.29 -7.57
N GLY A 142 -10.68 13.93 -6.92
CA GLY A 142 -11.48 12.78 -7.33
C GLY A 142 -12.62 12.52 -6.36
N TYR A 143 -13.06 11.29 -6.36
CA TYR A 143 -14.15 10.83 -5.51
C TYR A 143 -13.74 9.60 -4.72
N ARG A 144 -14.29 9.51 -3.52
CA ARG A 144 -14.23 8.34 -2.65
C ARG A 144 -15.64 7.78 -2.54
N PHE A 145 -15.73 6.46 -2.59
CA PHE A 145 -16.93 5.67 -2.43
C PHE A 145 -16.71 4.74 -1.26
N ASN A 146 -17.50 4.91 -0.21
CA ASN A 146 -17.46 4.09 0.99
C ASN A 146 -18.75 3.29 1.08
N ARG A 147 -18.66 2.06 1.57
CA ARG A 147 -19.80 1.27 1.98
C ARG A 147 -19.70 0.99 3.46
N LEU A 148 -20.71 1.42 4.21
CA LEU A 148 -20.82 1.20 5.64
C LEU A 148 -21.19 -0.26 5.93
N GLU A 149 -20.62 -0.85 6.97
CA GLU A 149 -20.99 -2.19 7.45
C GLU A 149 -22.42 -2.19 8.00
N GLU A 150 -22.81 -1.14 8.71
CA GLU A 150 -24.16 -0.94 9.21
C GLU A 150 -24.81 0.28 8.55
N PRO A 151 -26.11 0.19 8.16
CA PRO A 151 -26.78 1.35 7.56
C PRO A 151 -26.94 2.48 8.58
N GLU A 152 -26.84 3.72 8.11
CA GLU A 152 -27.19 4.90 8.88
C GLU A 152 -28.68 4.90 9.28
N ALA A 153 -29.07 5.84 10.14
CA ALA A 153 -30.44 5.97 10.66
C ALA A 153 -31.51 6.21 9.57
N ASP A 154 -31.11 6.68 8.40
CA ASP A 154 -31.92 6.87 7.20
C ASP A 154 -31.97 5.64 6.28
N GLY A 155 -31.21 4.57 6.60
CA GLY A 155 -31.12 3.32 5.83
C GLY A 155 -30.07 3.36 4.72
N ASN A 156 -29.29 4.43 4.60
CA ASN A 156 -28.22 4.54 3.61
C ASN A 156 -26.96 3.78 4.08
N GLN A 157 -26.31 3.07 3.17
CA GLN A 157 -25.03 2.37 3.40
C GLN A 157 -23.91 2.89 2.50
N GLU A 158 -24.21 3.78 1.58
CA GLU A 158 -23.25 4.29 0.60
C GLU A 158 -22.96 5.76 0.88
N GLU A 159 -21.68 6.09 0.94
CA GLU A 159 -21.19 7.46 1.07
C GLU A 159 -20.32 7.82 -0.13
N GLU A 160 -20.57 8.98 -0.70
CA GLU A 160 -19.76 9.54 -1.76
C GLU A 160 -19.16 10.87 -1.31
N GLU A 161 -17.84 11.00 -1.42
CA GLU A 161 -17.11 12.19 -1.02
C GLU A 161 -16.20 12.69 -2.13
N ALA A 162 -16.24 14.01 -2.38
CA ALA A 162 -15.20 14.65 -3.19
C ALA A 162 -13.91 14.77 -2.37
N ILE A 163 -12.80 14.34 -2.95
CA ILE A 163 -11.49 14.38 -2.29
C ILE A 163 -10.48 15.23 -3.06
N ALA A 164 -9.65 15.96 -2.31
CA ALA A 164 -8.45 16.61 -2.82
C ALA A 164 -7.22 15.81 -2.38
N ARG A 165 -6.24 15.65 -3.26
CA ARG A 165 -5.00 14.93 -3.00
C ARG A 165 -3.80 15.87 -3.18
N LEU A 166 -2.94 15.90 -2.17
CA LEU A 166 -1.60 16.48 -2.22
C LEU A 166 -0.62 15.37 -1.82
N ALA A 167 0.40 15.13 -2.64
CA ALA A 167 1.41 14.13 -2.31
C ALA A 167 2.80 14.58 -2.70
N GLY A 168 3.79 14.16 -1.91
CA GLY A 168 5.21 14.30 -2.19
C GLY A 168 5.91 12.96 -2.02
N LYS A 169 6.75 12.59 -3.00
CA LYS A 169 7.63 11.42 -2.90
C LYS A 169 9.06 11.91 -2.98
N PHE A 170 9.81 11.69 -1.92
CA PHE A 170 11.22 12.03 -1.83
C PHE A 170 12.04 10.74 -1.71
N ASP A 171 13.02 10.59 -2.57
CA ASP A 171 13.99 9.51 -2.55
C ASP A 171 15.40 10.12 -2.57
N TYR A 172 16.30 9.61 -1.73
CA TYR A 172 17.65 10.10 -1.64
C TYR A 172 18.65 8.95 -1.43
N ALA A 173 19.44 8.67 -2.44
CA ALA A 173 20.51 7.69 -2.35
C ALA A 173 21.76 8.31 -1.70
N LEU A 174 22.15 7.80 -0.55
CA LEU A 174 23.44 8.06 0.08
C LEU A 174 24.53 7.33 -0.74
N SER A 175 25.49 8.06 -1.27
CA SER A 175 26.64 7.52 -2.00
C SER A 175 27.78 7.17 -1.06
#